data_68ccbd6c195f4dc765696992cb7e569a
#
_entry.id   68ccbd6c195f4dc765696992cb7e569a
#
_cell.length_a   1.000
_cell.length_b   1.000
_cell.length_c   1.000
_cell.angle_alpha   90.00
_cell.angle_beta   90.00
_cell.angle_gamma   90.00
#
_symmetry.space_group_name_H-M   'P 1'
#
loop_
_entity.id
_entity.type
_entity.pdbx_description
1 polymer ?
#
loop_
_entity_poly.entity_id
_entity_poly.type
_entity_poly.pdbx_seq_one_letter_code
_entity_poly.pdbx_strand_id
1 'polypeptide(L)'
;MNASINTFEKPVLDWKTANYHIRVDDLGDHNYRYAVWNIDKRAMDKPDMVLFNGDVTVSGTGGNHHYTFKNGRYSYILHVTIIGCDTSPPGWLEVYKDDERLLFEDVISTH
;
A
#
# COMPACT_ATOMS: atom_id res chain seq x y z
N MET A 1 -1.45 -19.48 14.85
CA MET A 1 -2.28 -19.01 13.74
C MET A 1 -1.46 -18.90 12.47
N ASN A 2 -2.07 -19.26 11.40
CA ASN A 2 -1.40 -19.13 10.12
C ASN A 2 -1.28 -17.65 9.71
N ALA A 3 -0.09 -17.23 9.42
CA ALA A 3 0.17 -15.88 8.96
C ALA A 3 0.07 -15.75 7.44
N SER A 4 -0.62 -16.67 6.79
CA SER A 4 -0.78 -16.64 5.35
C SER A 4 -1.39 -15.34 4.88
N ILE A 5 -0.82 -14.76 3.84
CA ILE A 5 -1.35 -13.56 3.22
C ILE A 5 -2.71 -13.81 2.57
N ASN A 6 -3.05 -15.06 2.33
CA ASN A 6 -4.34 -15.42 1.74
C ASN A 6 -5.45 -15.47 2.78
N THR A 7 -5.12 -15.37 4.07
CA THR A 7 -6.07 -15.35 5.16
C THR A 7 -6.04 -13.97 5.78
N PHE A 8 -7.01 -13.13 5.44
CA PHE A 8 -7.06 -11.76 5.92
C PHE A 8 -8.51 -11.37 6.19
N GLU A 9 -8.66 -10.35 7.02
CA GLU A 9 -9.97 -9.89 7.45
C GLU A 9 -10.67 -9.09 6.36
N LYS A 10 -9.99 -8.05 5.83
CA LYS A 10 -10.65 -7.13 4.93
C LYS A 10 -9.62 -6.41 4.07
N PRO A 11 -9.59 -6.66 2.76
CA PRO A 11 -8.70 -5.92 1.88
C PRO A 11 -9.21 -4.48 1.72
N VAL A 12 -8.31 -3.50 1.85
CA VAL A 12 -8.66 -2.10 1.65
C VAL A 12 -8.01 -1.51 0.41
N LEU A 13 -6.88 -2.05 -0.03
CA LEU A 13 -6.24 -1.67 -1.28
C LEU A 13 -5.74 -2.91 -2.00
N ASP A 14 -5.88 -2.91 -3.33
CA ASP A 14 -5.31 -3.93 -4.18
C ASP A 14 -4.88 -3.21 -5.47
N TRP A 15 -3.61 -2.85 -5.53
CA TRP A 15 -3.07 -1.97 -6.55
C TRP A 15 -1.99 -2.63 -7.37
N LYS A 16 -1.85 -2.18 -8.63
CA LYS A 16 -0.70 -2.50 -9.47
C LYS A 16 -0.03 -1.22 -9.91
N THR A 17 1.28 -1.19 -9.75
CA THR A 17 2.14 -0.13 -10.29
C THR A 17 2.99 -0.73 -11.41
N ALA A 18 3.93 0.05 -11.96
CA ALA A 18 4.79 -0.45 -13.03
C ALA A 18 5.61 -1.66 -12.60
N ASN A 19 6.02 -1.71 -11.32
CA ASN A 19 6.95 -2.73 -10.84
C ASN A 19 6.39 -3.64 -9.76
N TYR A 20 5.21 -3.32 -9.20
CA TYR A 20 4.72 -4.02 -8.02
C TYR A 20 3.23 -4.30 -8.07
N HIS A 21 2.85 -5.40 -7.42
CA HIS A 21 1.48 -5.65 -7.00
C HIS A 21 1.43 -5.46 -5.49
N ILE A 22 0.49 -4.64 -5.02
CA ILE A 22 0.46 -4.18 -3.64
C ILE A 22 -0.92 -4.44 -3.05
N ARG A 23 -0.93 -4.94 -1.81
CA ARG A 23 -2.18 -5.09 -1.05
C ARG A 23 -2.02 -4.48 0.33
N VAL A 24 -3.08 -3.83 0.79
CA VAL A 24 -3.21 -3.42 2.19
C VAL A 24 -4.50 -4.04 2.71
N ASP A 25 -4.41 -4.71 3.85
CA ASP A 25 -5.53 -5.36 4.50
C ASP A 25 -5.77 -4.73 5.87
N ASP A 26 -7.04 -4.63 6.26
CA ASP A 26 -7.45 -4.23 7.60
C ASP A 26 -7.61 -5.49 8.42
N LEU A 27 -6.77 -5.64 9.44
CA LEU A 27 -6.78 -6.81 10.32
C LEU A 27 -7.66 -6.62 11.55
N GLY A 28 -8.36 -5.49 11.62
CA GLY A 28 -9.18 -5.13 12.78
C GLY A 28 -8.44 -4.15 13.68
N ASP A 29 -9.20 -3.36 14.46
CA ASP A 29 -8.67 -2.41 15.44
C ASP A 29 -7.68 -1.41 14.84
N HIS A 30 -7.92 -0.98 13.60
CA HIS A 30 -7.04 -0.05 12.87
C HIS A 30 -5.62 -0.60 12.67
N ASN A 31 -5.48 -1.91 12.61
CA ASN A 31 -4.21 -2.55 12.36
C ASN A 31 -4.15 -2.95 10.89
N TYR A 32 -3.26 -2.34 10.14
CA TYR A 32 -3.13 -2.56 8.70
C TYR A 32 -1.89 -3.37 8.37
N ARG A 33 -2.01 -4.18 7.32
CA ARG A 33 -0.91 -5.00 6.81
C ARG A 33 -0.65 -4.64 5.35
N TYR A 34 0.62 -4.41 5.02
CA TYR A 34 1.08 -4.11 3.68
C TYR A 34 1.82 -5.33 3.15
N ALA A 35 1.43 -5.79 1.97
CA ALA A 35 2.11 -6.88 1.29
C ALA A 35 2.42 -6.45 -0.14
N VAL A 36 3.63 -6.75 -0.60
CA VAL A 36 4.08 -6.37 -1.93
C VAL A 36 4.72 -7.55 -2.65
N TRP A 37 4.38 -7.70 -3.91
CA TRP A 37 4.97 -8.66 -4.84
C TRP A 37 5.61 -7.92 -5.99
N ASN A 38 6.71 -8.44 -6.50
CA ASN A 38 7.20 -8.00 -7.79
C ASN A 38 6.10 -8.23 -8.83
N ILE A 39 5.98 -7.34 -9.81
CA ILE A 39 4.88 -7.40 -10.78
C ILE A 39 4.85 -8.71 -11.57
N ASP A 40 6.01 -9.37 -11.71
CA ASP A 40 6.11 -10.64 -12.43
C ASP A 40 5.61 -11.83 -11.61
N LYS A 41 5.35 -11.66 -10.32
CA LYS A 41 4.82 -12.72 -9.46
C LYS A 41 3.30 -12.67 -9.42
N ARG A 42 2.70 -13.83 -9.17
CA ARG A 42 1.26 -13.91 -8.94
C ARG A 42 0.96 -13.61 -7.48
N ALA A 43 -0.24 -13.09 -7.24
CA ALA A 43 -0.65 -12.74 -5.86
C ALA A 43 -0.76 -13.95 -4.94
N MET A 44 -0.85 -15.18 -5.49
CA MET A 44 -0.86 -16.40 -4.69
C MET A 44 0.55 -16.86 -4.30
N ASP A 45 1.58 -16.29 -4.91
CA ASP A 45 2.95 -16.57 -4.53
C ASP A 45 3.24 -15.86 -3.20
N LYS A 46 4.32 -16.28 -2.55
CA LYS A 46 4.74 -15.63 -1.31
C LYS A 46 5.13 -14.18 -1.61
N PRO A 47 4.62 -13.21 -0.85
CA PRO A 47 5.02 -11.82 -1.07
C PRO A 47 6.50 -11.60 -0.83
N ASP A 48 7.07 -10.63 -1.53
CA ASP A 48 8.46 -10.25 -1.34
C ASP A 48 8.69 -9.57 -0.01
N MET A 49 7.67 -8.85 0.50
CA MET A 49 7.76 -8.19 1.80
C MET A 49 6.37 -8.04 2.39
N VAL A 50 6.28 -8.18 3.71
CA VAL A 50 5.05 -7.94 4.46
C VAL A 50 5.40 -7.05 5.64
N LEU A 51 4.65 -5.97 5.83
CA LEU A 51 4.80 -5.06 6.96
C LEU A 51 3.47 -4.95 7.70
N PHE A 52 3.56 -4.80 9.00
CA PHE A 52 2.41 -4.67 9.89
C PHE A 52 2.40 -3.29 10.55
N ASN A 53 1.34 -3.02 11.30
CA ASN A 53 1.21 -1.82 12.13
C ASN A 53 1.22 -0.53 11.31
N GLY A 54 0.56 -0.57 10.16
CA GLY A 54 0.41 0.63 9.35
C GLY A 54 -0.51 1.65 10.01
N ASP A 55 -0.22 2.92 9.77
CA ASP A 55 -1.04 4.05 10.21
C ASP A 55 -1.77 4.65 9.02
N VAL A 56 -2.99 5.12 9.25
CA VAL A 56 -3.73 5.87 8.23
C VAL A 56 -3.85 7.32 8.70
N THR A 57 -3.60 8.25 7.78
CA THR A 57 -3.67 9.68 8.04
C THR A 57 -4.49 10.35 6.94
N VAL A 58 -5.40 11.24 7.34
CA VAL A 58 -6.17 12.03 6.39
C VAL A 58 -5.25 13.07 5.77
N SER A 59 -5.28 13.15 4.44
CA SER A 59 -4.37 14.01 3.67
C SER A 59 -5.04 15.30 3.19
N GLY A 60 -6.16 15.67 3.77
CA GLY A 60 -6.89 16.84 3.37
C GLY A 60 -8.37 16.63 3.52
N THR A 61 -9.17 17.40 2.77
CA THR A 61 -10.63 17.25 2.76
C THR A 61 -11.05 16.26 1.67
N GLY A 62 -12.28 15.79 1.73
CA GLY A 62 -12.86 14.97 0.67
C GLY A 62 -12.45 13.50 0.69
N GLY A 63 -11.80 13.02 1.75
CA GLY A 63 -11.50 11.61 1.92
C GLY A 63 -10.13 11.16 1.43
N ASN A 64 -9.32 12.06 0.87
CA ASN A 64 -7.95 11.71 0.52
C ASN A 64 -7.18 11.35 1.80
N HIS A 65 -6.39 10.28 1.72
CA HIS A 65 -5.67 9.80 2.89
C HIS A 65 -4.45 9.00 2.44
N HIS A 66 -3.60 8.65 3.39
CA HIS A 66 -2.45 7.81 3.09
C HIS A 66 -2.20 6.81 4.22
N TYR A 67 -1.62 5.69 3.85
CA TYR A 67 -1.18 4.65 4.78
C TYR A 67 0.33 4.67 4.85
N THR A 68 0.88 4.61 6.06
CA THR A 68 2.32 4.63 6.28
C THR A 68 2.74 3.36 6.99
N PHE A 69 3.73 2.66 6.41
CA PHE A 69 4.34 1.48 7.00
C PHE A 69 5.83 1.72 7.13
N LYS A 70 6.41 1.23 8.21
CA LYS A 70 7.84 1.44 8.47
C LYS A 70 8.57 0.13 8.61
N ASN A 71 9.78 0.10 8.06
CA ASN A 71 10.70 -1.03 8.17
C ASN A 71 12.09 -0.46 8.43
N GLY A 72 12.44 -0.32 9.73
CA GLY A 72 13.69 0.32 10.11
C GLY A 72 13.72 1.77 9.66
N ARG A 73 14.68 2.11 8.82
CA ARG A 73 14.85 3.48 8.32
C ARG A 73 14.01 3.77 7.07
N TYR A 74 13.31 2.76 6.55
CA TYR A 74 12.49 2.89 5.36
C TYR A 74 11.05 3.20 5.74
N SER A 75 10.42 4.08 4.96
CA SER A 75 8.99 4.38 5.09
C SER A 75 8.32 4.12 3.75
N TYR A 76 7.20 3.41 3.80
CA TYR A 76 6.40 3.07 2.62
C TYR A 76 5.08 3.78 2.78
N ILE A 77 4.78 4.71 1.87
CA ILE A 77 3.62 5.57 1.97
C ILE A 77 2.73 5.34 0.75
N LEU A 78 1.49 4.96 1.02
CA LEU A 78 0.50 4.67 -0.01
C LEU A 78 -0.55 5.77 0.03
N HIS A 79 -0.51 6.67 -0.94
CA HIS A 79 -1.45 7.79 -1.03
C HIS A 79 -2.68 7.37 -1.81
N VAL A 80 -3.86 7.59 -1.23
CA VAL A 80 -5.13 7.26 -1.85
C VAL A 80 -5.82 8.55 -2.24
N THR A 81 -6.18 8.68 -3.52
CA THR A 81 -6.89 9.82 -4.05
C THR A 81 -8.36 9.46 -4.23
N ILE A 82 -9.23 10.06 -3.45
CA ILE A 82 -10.67 9.90 -3.57
C ILE A 82 -11.24 11.03 -4.44
N ILE A 83 -10.76 12.26 -4.21
CA ILE A 83 -11.16 13.42 -4.99
C ILE A 83 -9.96 13.88 -5.80
N GLY A 84 -10.12 13.91 -7.11
CA GLY A 84 -9.12 14.36 -8.07
C GLY A 84 -9.78 14.59 -9.40
N CYS A 85 -9.03 14.92 -10.43
CA CYS A 85 -9.58 15.04 -11.77
C CYS A 85 -9.64 13.65 -12.43
N ASP A 86 -10.37 13.55 -13.54
CA ASP A 86 -10.60 12.27 -14.23
C ASP A 86 -9.32 11.58 -14.66
N THR A 87 -8.26 12.35 -14.87
CA THR A 87 -6.96 11.82 -15.29
C THR A 87 -6.03 11.54 -14.12
N SER A 88 -6.45 11.83 -12.88
CA SER A 88 -5.61 11.55 -11.71
C SER A 88 -5.52 10.04 -11.47
N PRO A 89 -4.34 9.52 -11.12
CA PRO A 89 -4.26 8.12 -10.72
C PRO A 89 -5.03 7.91 -9.41
N PRO A 90 -5.53 6.68 -9.15
CA PRO A 90 -6.24 6.38 -7.89
C PRO A 90 -5.34 6.49 -6.67
N GLY A 91 -4.04 6.55 -6.86
CA GLY A 91 -3.09 6.72 -5.79
C GLY A 91 -1.66 6.54 -6.29
N TRP A 92 -0.74 6.58 -5.36
CA TRP A 92 0.67 6.36 -5.68
C TRP A 92 1.42 5.84 -4.46
N LEU A 93 2.55 5.18 -4.74
CA LEU A 93 3.47 4.66 -3.74
C LEU A 93 4.70 5.54 -3.68
N GLU A 94 5.09 5.94 -2.48
CA GLU A 94 6.38 6.56 -2.23
C GLU A 94 7.17 5.74 -1.22
N VAL A 95 8.46 5.59 -1.46
CA VAL A 95 9.35 4.91 -0.53
C VAL A 95 10.47 5.88 -0.16
N TYR A 96 10.67 6.07 1.13
CA TYR A 96 11.71 6.93 1.68
C TYR A 96 12.69 6.11 2.52
N LYS A 97 13.94 6.53 2.50
CA LYS A 97 14.92 6.09 3.50
C LYS A 97 15.31 7.34 4.28
N ASP A 98 14.96 7.38 5.57
CA ASP A 98 15.03 8.60 6.36
C ASP A 98 14.22 9.71 5.65
N ASP A 99 14.84 10.78 5.22
CA ASP A 99 14.16 11.89 4.54
C ASP A 99 14.36 11.87 3.02
N GLU A 100 15.02 10.86 2.49
CA GLU A 100 15.31 10.78 1.06
C GLU A 100 14.30 9.90 0.34
N ARG A 101 13.63 10.45 -0.67
CA ARG A 101 12.70 9.67 -1.49
C ARG A 101 13.49 8.81 -2.48
N LEU A 102 13.28 7.49 -2.38
CA LEU A 102 13.95 6.51 -3.23
C LEU A 102 13.08 6.05 -4.39
N LEU A 103 11.76 6.12 -4.24
CA LEU A 103 10.84 5.59 -5.23
C LEU A 103 9.55 6.39 -5.24
N PHE A 104 9.02 6.60 -6.44
CA PHE A 104 7.67 7.13 -6.65
C PHE A 104 7.05 6.37 -7.82
N GLU A 105 5.89 5.75 -7.60
CA GLU A 105 5.18 5.04 -8.66
C GLU A 105 3.69 5.29 -8.56
N ASP A 106 3.09 5.73 -9.66
CA ASP A 106 1.64 5.87 -9.76
C ASP A 106 0.99 4.50 -9.88
N VAL A 107 -0.22 4.41 -9.34
CA VAL A 107 -1.04 3.22 -9.49
C VAL A 107 -1.57 3.17 -10.92
N ILE A 108 -1.38 2.03 -11.58
CA ILE A 108 -1.82 1.82 -12.96
C ILE A 108 -3.20 1.18 -12.99
N SER A 109 -3.45 0.23 -12.10
CA SER A 109 -4.74 -0.45 -12.05
C SER A 109 -5.09 -0.84 -10.62
N THR A 110 -6.38 -1.01 -10.40
CA THR A 110 -6.93 -1.46 -9.12
C THR A 110 -7.79 -2.69 -9.34
N HIS A 111 -8.03 -3.40 -8.26
CA HIS A 111 -8.96 -4.52 -8.25
C HIS A 111 -10.16 -4.22 -7.38
#